data_02135222794dd9d82dfe152fed36e791
#
_entry.id   02135222794dd9d82dfe152fed36e791
#
_cell.length_a   1.000
_cell.length_b   1.000
_cell.length_c   1.000
_cell.angle_alpha   90.00
_cell.angle_beta   90.00
_cell.angle_gamma   90.00
#
_symmetry.space_group_name_H-M   'P 1'
#
loop_
_entity.id
_entity.type
_entity.pdbx_description
1 polymer ?
#
loop_
_entity_poly.entity_id
_entity_poly.type
_entity_poly.pdbx_seq_one_letter_code
_entity_poly.pdbx_strand_id
1 'polypeptide(L)'
;MRLSLSNLSFVGFNYAALKYLPADLGIEVFYEFGNDIYWERVMKELYANRPVQNLSIHGPSVGINLADENDIRYMALYKDVFQFAARWDAAFVVVHTNEAFNGEKERVRERIQQRLKKLLAISGDHHVPLLIENVGLNTKGTLLFDWPEYLELLSGLPEAGALIDTGHANINNWNLPDVIKRLGDRLVASHLHDNQGVSDEHLPVGDGIIDWTSVFAAITSFAPESTMVFEYANVDVQTALSNINMVKNQYLNLTGNPTSDATKKEDHIHSGYQRHSS
;
A
#
# COMPACT_ATOMS: atom_id res chain seq x y z
N MET A 1 3.58 -14.28 0.41
CA MET A 1 3.51 -12.85 0.78
C MET A 1 4.68 -12.10 0.15
N ARG A 2 4.41 -10.97 -0.48
CA ARG A 2 5.43 -10.13 -1.14
C ARG A 2 5.55 -8.83 -0.37
N LEU A 3 6.78 -8.41 -0.08
CA LEU A 3 7.06 -7.17 0.62
C LEU A 3 7.78 -6.22 -0.34
N SER A 4 7.41 -4.97 -0.32
CA SER A 4 7.96 -3.91 -1.14
C SER A 4 8.15 -2.64 -0.31
N LEU A 5 9.06 -1.77 -0.72
CA LEU A 5 9.26 -0.45 -0.11
C LEU A 5 9.05 0.63 -1.18
N SER A 6 8.19 1.59 -0.87
CA SER A 6 7.96 2.76 -1.71
C SER A 6 9.14 3.73 -1.64
N ASN A 7 9.54 4.30 -2.78
CA ASN A 7 10.56 5.35 -2.82
C ASN A 7 10.07 6.69 -2.28
N LEU A 8 8.79 6.81 -1.92
CA LEU A 8 8.26 7.96 -1.17
C LEU A 8 9.07 8.18 0.13
N SER A 9 9.53 7.09 0.75
CA SER A 9 10.35 7.13 1.97
C SER A 9 11.59 8.01 1.84
N PHE A 10 12.12 8.16 0.63
CA PHE A 10 13.38 8.84 0.35
C PHE A 10 13.16 10.14 -0.41
N VAL A 11 12.33 11.02 0.14
CA VAL A 11 11.89 12.27 -0.47
C VAL A 11 13.00 12.97 -1.27
N GLY A 12 12.67 13.30 -2.51
CA GLY A 12 13.60 13.84 -3.48
C GLY A 12 14.32 12.70 -4.23
N PHE A 13 15.07 13.07 -5.25
CA PHE A 13 15.69 12.20 -6.24
C PHE A 13 16.80 11.29 -5.70
N ASN A 14 16.73 10.85 -4.45
CA ASN A 14 17.75 10.02 -3.84
C ASN A 14 17.57 8.53 -4.20
N TYR A 15 17.49 8.23 -5.50
CA TYR A 15 17.46 6.86 -5.99
C TYR A 15 18.68 6.02 -5.53
N ALA A 16 19.76 6.68 -5.13
CA ALA A 16 20.93 6.01 -4.56
C ALA A 16 20.57 5.16 -3.32
N ALA A 17 19.55 5.56 -2.57
CA ALA A 17 19.05 4.79 -1.44
C ALA A 17 18.51 3.43 -1.86
N LEU A 18 17.87 3.31 -3.02
CA LEU A 18 17.30 2.06 -3.54
C LEU A 18 18.35 0.96 -3.76
N LYS A 19 19.60 1.34 -3.99
CA LYS A 19 20.72 0.37 -4.19
C LYS A 19 21.09 -0.40 -2.92
N TYR A 20 20.71 0.12 -1.75
CA TYR A 20 20.99 -0.52 -0.46
C TYR A 20 19.86 -1.44 -0.01
N LEU A 21 18.75 -1.51 -0.76
CA LEU A 21 17.65 -2.40 -0.42
C LEU A 21 18.04 -3.86 -0.70
N PRO A 22 17.64 -4.80 0.18
CA PRO A 22 17.82 -6.23 -0.04
C PRO A 22 17.22 -6.68 -1.37
N ALA A 23 17.86 -7.64 -2.05
CA ALA A 23 17.44 -8.09 -3.37
C ALA A 23 16.07 -8.80 -3.37
N ASP A 24 15.66 -9.34 -2.24
CA ASP A 24 14.37 -10.00 -2.00
C ASP A 24 13.24 -9.03 -1.63
N LEU A 25 13.58 -7.77 -1.36
CA LEU A 25 12.59 -6.71 -1.13
C LEU A 25 12.19 -6.07 -2.46
N GLY A 26 10.88 -6.01 -2.72
CA GLY A 26 10.33 -5.29 -3.86
C GLY A 26 10.50 -3.77 -3.73
N ILE A 27 10.24 -3.07 -4.81
CA ILE A 27 10.34 -1.60 -4.87
C ILE A 27 9.09 -1.07 -5.54
N GLU A 28 8.49 -0.05 -4.94
CA GLU A 28 7.52 0.79 -5.60
C GLU A 28 8.13 2.14 -5.98
N VAL A 29 7.85 2.58 -7.19
CA VAL A 29 8.40 3.81 -7.75
C VAL A 29 7.29 4.82 -8.02
N PHE A 30 7.37 5.98 -7.39
CA PHE A 30 6.55 7.14 -7.75
C PHE A 30 7.05 7.72 -9.07
N TYR A 31 6.34 7.38 -10.16
CA TYR A 31 6.76 7.74 -11.51
C TYR A 31 6.86 9.26 -11.72
N GLU A 32 6.00 10.05 -11.10
CA GLU A 32 5.99 11.50 -11.23
C GLU A 32 7.21 12.22 -10.65
N PHE A 33 8.03 11.55 -9.83
CA PHE A 33 9.30 12.11 -9.33
C PHE A 33 10.42 12.10 -10.36
N GLY A 34 10.13 11.69 -11.58
CA GLY A 34 11.06 11.67 -12.69
C GLY A 34 10.33 11.76 -14.02
N ASN A 35 11.00 11.29 -15.04
CA ASN A 35 10.44 11.06 -16.37
C ASN A 35 10.99 9.73 -16.91
N ASP A 36 10.50 9.31 -18.08
CA ASP A 36 10.88 8.05 -18.69
C ASP A 36 12.41 7.87 -18.79
N ILE A 37 13.14 8.90 -19.23
CA ILE A 37 14.60 8.85 -19.38
C ILE A 37 15.30 8.68 -18.03
N TYR A 38 14.82 9.41 -17.02
CA TYR A 38 15.37 9.33 -15.65
C TYR A 38 15.14 7.94 -15.06
N TRP A 39 13.91 7.45 -15.09
CA TRP A 39 13.56 6.16 -14.53
C TRP A 39 14.21 5.01 -15.30
N GLU A 40 14.32 5.09 -16.62
CA GLU A 40 15.04 4.11 -17.44
C GLU A 40 16.49 3.96 -16.98
N ARG A 41 17.17 5.06 -16.68
CA ARG A 41 18.53 5.03 -16.15
C ARG A 41 18.57 4.41 -14.75
N VAL A 42 17.67 4.83 -13.86
CA VAL A 42 17.60 4.31 -12.49
C VAL A 42 17.37 2.81 -12.48
N MET A 43 16.42 2.32 -13.28
CA MET A 43 16.12 0.88 -13.38
C MET A 43 17.31 0.09 -13.93
N LYS A 44 17.97 0.58 -14.98
CA LYS A 44 19.18 -0.07 -15.51
C LYS A 44 20.28 -0.19 -14.46
N GLU A 45 20.52 0.85 -13.69
CA GLU A 45 21.52 0.82 -12.63
C GLU A 45 21.09 -0.10 -11.47
N LEU A 46 19.83 -0.04 -11.06
CA LEU A 46 19.28 -0.79 -9.95
C LEU A 46 19.29 -2.31 -10.22
N TYR A 47 18.87 -2.69 -11.42
CA TYR A 47 18.71 -4.09 -11.81
C TYR A 47 19.90 -4.66 -12.60
N ALA A 48 20.99 -3.92 -12.72
CA ALA A 48 22.22 -4.42 -13.37
C ALA A 48 22.77 -5.69 -12.72
N ASN A 49 22.63 -5.83 -11.40
CA ASN A 49 23.19 -6.92 -10.60
C ASN A 49 22.17 -7.57 -9.66
N ARG A 50 20.88 -7.35 -9.87
CA ARG A 50 19.79 -7.98 -9.10
C ARG A 50 18.62 -8.29 -10.02
N PRO A 51 17.84 -9.36 -9.79
CA PRO A 51 16.65 -9.61 -10.57
C PRO A 51 15.60 -8.53 -10.32
N VAL A 52 14.82 -8.20 -11.35
CA VAL A 52 13.61 -7.42 -11.18
C VAL A 52 12.60 -8.33 -10.46
N GLN A 53 12.27 -7.98 -9.23
CA GLN A 53 11.29 -8.72 -8.44
C GLN A 53 10.35 -7.73 -7.75
N ASN A 54 9.04 -7.98 -7.86
CA ASN A 54 8.02 -7.19 -7.18
C ASN A 54 8.20 -5.67 -7.37
N LEU A 55 8.50 -5.24 -8.61
CA LEU A 55 8.44 -3.84 -8.98
C LEU A 55 6.97 -3.44 -9.12
N SER A 56 6.57 -2.33 -8.53
CA SER A 56 5.29 -1.67 -8.78
C SER A 56 5.53 -0.20 -9.10
N ILE A 57 4.57 0.39 -9.79
CA ILE A 57 4.64 1.79 -10.20
C ILE A 57 3.47 2.53 -9.57
N HIS A 58 3.79 3.52 -8.74
CA HIS A 58 2.80 4.51 -8.32
C HIS A 58 2.63 5.52 -9.46
N GLY A 59 1.42 5.58 -10.01
CA GLY A 59 1.09 6.52 -11.07
C GLY A 59 1.11 7.98 -10.58
N PRO A 60 1.05 8.95 -11.50
CA PRO A 60 1.00 10.35 -11.12
C PRO A 60 -0.23 10.65 -10.27
N SER A 61 -0.02 11.26 -9.11
CA SER A 61 -1.06 11.62 -8.16
C SER A 61 -1.12 13.13 -7.92
N VAL A 62 0.02 13.79 -7.69
CA VAL A 62 0.09 15.23 -7.44
C VAL A 62 -0.09 16.04 -8.74
N GLY A 63 0.50 15.57 -9.83
CA GLY A 63 0.47 16.24 -11.14
C GLY A 63 -0.80 16.00 -11.95
N ILE A 64 -1.64 15.04 -11.58
CA ILE A 64 -2.85 14.61 -12.28
C ILE A 64 -4.00 14.41 -11.30
N ASN A 65 -5.18 14.93 -11.66
CA ASN A 65 -6.39 14.74 -10.85
C ASN A 65 -7.54 14.24 -11.73
N LEU A 66 -7.94 12.98 -11.56
CA LEU A 66 -9.04 12.41 -12.35
C LEU A 66 -10.40 13.05 -12.04
N ALA A 67 -10.52 13.78 -10.93
CA ALA A 67 -11.72 14.52 -10.59
C ALA A 67 -11.82 15.86 -11.32
N ASP A 68 -10.71 16.45 -11.77
CA ASP A 68 -10.72 17.74 -12.48
C ASP A 68 -11.11 17.54 -13.94
N GLU A 69 -12.23 18.16 -14.37
CA GLU A 69 -12.72 18.04 -15.75
C GLU A 69 -11.74 18.61 -16.78
N ASN A 70 -10.95 19.61 -16.40
CA ASN A 70 -9.99 20.27 -17.26
C ASN A 70 -8.65 19.54 -17.37
N ASP A 71 -8.39 18.59 -16.46
CA ASP A 71 -7.17 17.79 -16.55
C ASP A 71 -7.33 16.65 -17.56
N ILE A 72 -7.02 16.97 -18.82
CA ILE A 72 -7.07 16.03 -19.94
C ILE A 72 -5.75 15.28 -20.17
N ARG A 73 -4.68 15.69 -19.48
CA ARG A 73 -3.31 15.12 -19.65
C ARG A 73 -3.21 13.68 -19.13
N TYR A 74 -4.13 13.27 -18.26
CA TYR A 74 -4.10 11.96 -17.62
C TYR A 74 -3.91 10.81 -18.61
N MET A 75 -4.57 10.86 -19.78
CA MET A 75 -4.49 9.79 -20.79
C MET A 75 -3.07 9.62 -21.34
N ALA A 76 -2.40 10.74 -21.68
CA ALA A 76 -1.05 10.69 -22.23
C ALA A 76 -0.05 10.22 -21.18
N LEU A 77 -0.13 10.79 -19.96
CA LEU A 77 0.78 10.44 -18.85
C LEU A 77 0.62 8.99 -18.42
N TYR A 78 -0.61 8.49 -18.24
CA TYR A 78 -0.81 7.10 -17.87
C TYR A 78 -0.42 6.12 -18.99
N LYS A 79 -0.53 6.52 -20.27
CA LYS A 79 0.02 5.72 -21.36
C LYS A 79 1.53 5.55 -21.22
N ASP A 80 2.27 6.63 -20.92
CA ASP A 80 3.72 6.56 -20.69
C ASP A 80 4.04 5.68 -19.45
N VAL A 81 3.25 5.82 -18.37
CA VAL A 81 3.38 4.99 -17.15
C VAL A 81 3.18 3.51 -17.45
N PHE A 82 2.12 3.13 -18.14
CA PHE A 82 1.84 1.72 -18.47
C PHE A 82 2.88 1.15 -19.46
N GLN A 83 3.34 1.97 -20.40
CA GLN A 83 4.44 1.60 -21.29
C GLN A 83 5.74 1.32 -20.51
N PHE A 84 6.07 2.19 -19.55
CA PHE A 84 7.23 2.02 -18.68
C PHE A 84 7.06 0.77 -17.80
N ALA A 85 5.90 0.61 -17.16
CA ALA A 85 5.59 -0.53 -16.31
C ALA A 85 5.71 -1.87 -17.06
N ALA A 86 5.17 -1.94 -18.28
CA ALA A 86 5.29 -3.14 -19.13
C ALA A 86 6.75 -3.44 -19.51
N ARG A 87 7.53 -2.42 -19.83
CA ARG A 87 8.95 -2.57 -20.20
C ARG A 87 9.79 -3.18 -19.07
N TRP A 88 9.43 -2.87 -17.83
CA TRP A 88 10.15 -3.33 -16.64
C TRP A 88 9.45 -4.46 -15.89
N ASP A 89 8.46 -5.10 -16.52
CA ASP A 89 7.70 -6.22 -15.93
C ASP A 89 7.14 -5.88 -14.54
N ALA A 90 6.59 -4.67 -14.41
CA ALA A 90 5.98 -4.23 -13.16
C ALA A 90 4.72 -5.04 -12.86
N ALA A 91 4.54 -5.42 -11.60
CA ALA A 91 3.42 -6.22 -11.14
C ALA A 91 2.07 -5.50 -11.27
N PHE A 92 2.06 -4.18 -11.10
CA PHE A 92 0.86 -3.33 -11.21
C PHE A 92 1.24 -1.83 -11.28
N VAL A 93 0.22 -1.03 -11.65
CA VAL A 93 0.24 0.45 -11.55
C VAL A 93 -0.84 0.90 -10.59
N VAL A 94 -0.48 1.75 -9.62
CA VAL A 94 -1.42 2.40 -8.69
C VAL A 94 -2.00 3.65 -9.31
N VAL A 95 -3.30 3.88 -9.12
CA VAL A 95 -4.04 5.03 -9.65
C VAL A 95 -4.88 5.66 -8.56
N HIS A 96 -4.65 6.96 -8.31
CA HIS A 96 -5.51 7.79 -7.47
C HIS A 96 -6.78 8.21 -8.21
N THR A 97 -7.91 8.22 -7.50
CA THR A 97 -9.18 8.73 -8.06
C THR A 97 -9.20 10.26 -8.07
N ASN A 98 -8.68 10.89 -7.01
CA ASN A 98 -8.70 12.35 -6.85
C ASN A 98 -7.72 12.81 -5.78
N GLU A 99 -7.20 14.02 -5.95
CA GLU A 99 -6.50 14.77 -4.89
C GLU A 99 -7.42 15.79 -4.22
N ALA A 100 -8.27 16.39 -5.02
CA ALA A 100 -9.33 17.29 -4.60
C ALA A 100 -10.48 17.20 -5.59
N PHE A 101 -11.64 17.73 -5.26
CA PHE A 101 -12.76 17.81 -6.20
C PHE A 101 -13.62 19.05 -5.96
N ASN A 102 -14.32 19.46 -7.01
CA ASN A 102 -15.31 20.54 -6.98
C ASN A 102 -16.60 20.07 -7.65
N GLY A 103 -17.74 20.54 -7.15
CA GLY A 103 -19.05 20.19 -7.68
C GLY A 103 -19.74 19.05 -6.95
N GLU A 104 -20.79 18.53 -7.53
CA GLU A 104 -21.59 17.45 -6.95
C GLU A 104 -20.84 16.12 -7.03
N LYS A 105 -20.79 15.40 -5.91
CA LYS A 105 -20.03 14.15 -5.76
C LYS A 105 -20.40 13.12 -6.82
N GLU A 106 -21.66 12.92 -7.09
CA GLU A 106 -22.17 11.93 -8.05
C GLU A 106 -21.61 12.18 -9.44
N ARG A 107 -21.67 13.44 -9.91
CA ARG A 107 -21.12 13.81 -11.24
C ARG A 107 -19.62 13.63 -11.33
N VAL A 108 -18.90 13.93 -10.24
CA VAL A 108 -17.45 13.74 -10.17
C VAL A 108 -17.09 12.24 -10.15
N ARG A 109 -17.83 11.44 -9.38
CA ARG A 109 -17.67 9.97 -9.35
C ARG A 109 -17.90 9.34 -10.72
N GLU A 110 -18.94 9.74 -11.43
CA GLU A 110 -19.23 9.29 -12.79
C GLU A 110 -18.07 9.63 -13.75
N ARG A 111 -17.55 10.85 -13.68
CA ARG A 111 -16.38 11.28 -14.46
C ARG A 111 -15.18 10.39 -14.19
N ILE A 112 -14.85 10.16 -12.92
CA ILE A 112 -13.73 9.31 -12.52
C ILE A 112 -13.92 7.90 -13.04
N GLN A 113 -15.10 7.31 -12.88
CA GLN A 113 -15.39 5.96 -13.39
C GLN A 113 -15.20 5.88 -14.90
N GLN A 114 -15.65 6.88 -15.66
CA GLN A 114 -15.43 6.94 -17.11
C GLN A 114 -13.94 7.04 -17.46
N ARG A 115 -13.15 7.82 -16.70
CA ARG A 115 -11.71 7.96 -16.91
C ARG A 115 -10.98 6.66 -16.55
N LEU A 116 -11.34 6.03 -15.44
CA LEU A 116 -10.77 4.74 -15.04
C LEU A 116 -11.04 3.64 -16.09
N LYS A 117 -12.23 3.60 -16.71
CA LYS A 117 -12.51 2.69 -17.83
C LYS A 117 -11.54 2.87 -19.00
N LYS A 118 -11.18 4.12 -19.30
CA LYS A 118 -10.19 4.40 -20.35
C LYS A 118 -8.78 3.97 -19.94
N LEU A 119 -8.41 4.18 -18.68
CA LEU A 119 -7.13 3.72 -18.15
C LEU A 119 -7.04 2.19 -18.09
N LEU A 120 -8.14 1.51 -17.78
CA LEU A 120 -8.22 0.03 -17.83
C LEU A 120 -8.01 -0.51 -19.25
N ALA A 121 -8.50 0.18 -20.27
CA ALA A 121 -8.21 -0.20 -21.65
C ALA A 121 -6.69 -0.11 -21.95
N ILE A 122 -6.03 0.97 -21.52
CA ILE A 122 -4.57 1.11 -21.65
C ILE A 122 -3.84 0.01 -20.84
N SER A 123 -4.26 -0.23 -19.60
CA SER A 123 -3.74 -1.31 -18.75
C SER A 123 -3.83 -2.68 -19.47
N GLY A 124 -4.98 -2.99 -20.09
CA GLY A 124 -5.18 -4.19 -20.85
C GLY A 124 -4.28 -4.32 -22.08
N ASP A 125 -4.09 -3.23 -22.84
CA ASP A 125 -3.20 -3.16 -24.00
C ASP A 125 -1.74 -3.46 -23.64
N HIS A 126 -1.32 -3.07 -22.43
CA HIS A 126 0.04 -3.26 -21.93
C HIS A 126 0.19 -4.51 -21.04
N HIS A 127 -0.90 -5.21 -20.72
CA HIS A 127 -0.92 -6.37 -19.83
C HIS A 127 -0.37 -6.09 -18.42
N VAL A 128 -0.55 -4.87 -17.91
CA VAL A 128 -0.13 -4.48 -16.57
C VAL A 128 -1.38 -4.15 -15.74
N PRO A 129 -1.64 -4.84 -14.62
CA PRO A 129 -2.80 -4.57 -13.77
C PRO A 129 -2.87 -3.13 -13.28
N LEU A 130 -4.06 -2.54 -13.28
CA LEU A 130 -4.39 -1.27 -12.67
C LEU A 130 -5.02 -1.50 -11.31
N LEU A 131 -4.47 -0.87 -10.27
CA LEU A 131 -5.04 -0.87 -8.92
C LEU A 131 -5.60 0.50 -8.59
N ILE A 132 -6.80 0.53 -8.04
CA ILE A 132 -7.42 1.75 -7.55
C ILE A 132 -7.13 1.87 -6.05
N GLU A 133 -6.58 3.01 -5.64
CA GLU A 133 -6.31 3.31 -4.24
C GLU A 133 -7.47 4.06 -3.57
N ASN A 134 -7.70 3.80 -2.29
CA ASN A 134 -8.64 4.53 -1.44
C ASN A 134 -8.03 5.87 -1.00
N VAL A 135 -8.21 6.88 -1.80
CA VAL A 135 -7.67 8.22 -1.56
C VAL A 135 -8.75 9.20 -1.08
N GLY A 136 -8.27 10.36 -0.61
CA GLY A 136 -9.10 11.42 -0.07
C GLY A 136 -9.39 11.23 1.42
N LEU A 137 -9.40 12.34 2.15
CA LEU A 137 -9.53 12.38 3.60
C LEU A 137 -10.74 13.21 4.00
N ASN A 138 -11.56 12.66 4.92
CA ASN A 138 -12.71 13.36 5.48
C ASN A 138 -12.27 14.63 6.24
N THR A 139 -11.12 14.56 6.93
CA THR A 139 -10.54 15.68 7.67
C THR A 139 -10.11 16.85 6.77
N LYS A 140 -9.83 16.59 5.49
CA LYS A 140 -9.47 17.60 4.47
C LYS A 140 -10.65 17.95 3.54
N GLY A 141 -11.79 17.28 3.66
CA GLY A 141 -12.94 17.46 2.77
C GLY A 141 -12.70 16.92 1.35
N THR A 142 -11.69 16.06 1.16
CA THR A 142 -11.33 15.49 -0.14
C THR A 142 -11.85 14.05 -0.32
N LEU A 143 -12.53 13.48 0.69
CA LEU A 143 -13.10 12.14 0.61
C LEU A 143 -14.27 12.11 -0.37
N LEU A 144 -14.03 11.54 -1.53
CA LEU A 144 -15.03 11.39 -2.59
C LEU A 144 -15.67 10.01 -2.59
N PHE A 145 -14.88 8.97 -2.36
CA PHE A 145 -15.32 7.59 -2.24
C PHE A 145 -15.07 7.10 -0.82
N ASP A 146 -16.09 7.15 0.04
CA ASP A 146 -16.04 6.47 1.32
C ASP A 146 -16.18 4.96 1.13
N TRP A 147 -16.09 4.15 2.15
CA TRP A 147 -16.03 2.70 2.03
C TRP A 147 -17.15 2.09 1.16
N PRO A 148 -18.44 2.45 1.32
CA PRO A 148 -19.49 1.92 0.45
C PRO A 148 -19.31 2.30 -1.02
N GLU A 149 -18.97 3.55 -1.29
CA GLU A 149 -18.77 4.05 -2.65
C GLU A 149 -17.51 3.50 -3.29
N TYR A 150 -16.45 3.25 -2.51
CA TYR A 150 -15.25 2.57 -3.01
C TYR A 150 -15.56 1.13 -3.46
N LEU A 151 -16.36 0.40 -2.70
CA LEU A 151 -16.84 -0.92 -3.10
C LEU A 151 -17.70 -0.88 -4.36
N GLU A 152 -18.58 0.13 -4.46
CA GLU A 152 -19.42 0.33 -5.64
C GLU A 152 -18.56 0.64 -6.87
N LEU A 153 -17.58 1.54 -6.74
CA LEU A 153 -16.62 1.85 -7.80
C LEU A 153 -15.91 0.59 -8.30
N LEU A 154 -15.37 -0.20 -7.39
CA LEU A 154 -14.73 -1.47 -7.73
C LEU A 154 -15.70 -2.45 -8.40
N SER A 155 -16.94 -2.54 -7.94
CA SER A 155 -17.95 -3.42 -8.53
C SER A 155 -18.30 -3.03 -9.97
N GLY A 156 -18.26 -1.73 -10.27
CA GLY A 156 -18.45 -1.18 -11.62
C GLY A 156 -17.21 -1.30 -12.54
N LEU A 157 -16.08 -1.77 -12.01
CA LEU A 157 -14.79 -1.91 -12.72
C LEU A 157 -14.14 -3.25 -12.36
N PRO A 158 -14.71 -4.39 -12.82
CA PRO A 158 -14.28 -5.72 -12.39
C PRO A 158 -12.83 -6.06 -12.78
N GLU A 159 -12.27 -5.39 -13.78
CA GLU A 159 -10.89 -5.58 -14.23
C GLU A 159 -9.87 -4.85 -13.34
N ALA A 160 -10.31 -3.88 -12.52
CA ALA A 160 -9.42 -3.17 -11.60
C ALA A 160 -9.17 -4.00 -10.35
N GLY A 161 -7.94 -4.03 -9.88
CA GLY A 161 -7.60 -4.49 -8.53
C GLY A 161 -7.84 -3.40 -7.48
N ALA A 162 -7.94 -3.80 -6.22
CA ALA A 162 -7.98 -2.89 -5.09
C ALA A 162 -6.58 -2.73 -4.48
N LEU A 163 -6.24 -1.51 -4.12
CA LEU A 163 -5.16 -1.19 -3.22
C LEU A 163 -5.75 -0.48 -2.00
N ILE A 164 -5.41 -0.93 -0.80
CA ILE A 164 -5.82 -0.26 0.44
C ILE A 164 -4.61 0.41 1.06
N ASP A 165 -4.69 1.74 1.12
CA ASP A 165 -3.84 2.55 1.97
C ASP A 165 -4.39 2.53 3.39
N THR A 166 -3.57 2.01 4.33
CA THR A 166 -3.97 1.79 5.72
C THR A 166 -4.10 3.09 6.50
N GLY A 167 -3.28 4.08 6.19
CA GLY A 167 -3.34 5.39 6.83
C GLY A 167 -4.57 6.19 6.40
N HIS A 168 -4.88 6.22 5.11
CA HIS A 168 -6.12 6.83 4.60
C HIS A 168 -7.36 6.16 5.21
N ALA A 169 -7.38 4.84 5.26
CA ALA A 169 -8.47 4.08 5.86
C ALA A 169 -8.63 4.40 7.35
N ASN A 170 -7.52 4.50 8.11
CA ASN A 170 -7.54 4.85 9.53
C ASN A 170 -8.12 6.26 9.77
N ILE A 171 -7.68 7.27 9.01
CA ILE A 171 -8.17 8.65 9.12
C ILE A 171 -9.67 8.74 8.79
N ASN A 172 -10.13 7.93 7.84
CA ASN A 172 -11.54 7.85 7.44
C ASN A 172 -12.37 6.91 8.33
N ASN A 173 -11.79 6.36 9.41
CA ASN A 173 -12.43 5.46 10.36
C ASN A 173 -12.95 4.16 9.73
N TRP A 174 -12.28 3.65 8.70
CA TRP A 174 -12.62 2.34 8.14
C TRP A 174 -12.13 1.22 9.06
N ASN A 175 -12.94 0.18 9.21
CA ASN A 175 -12.52 -1.03 9.91
C ASN A 175 -11.61 -1.85 8.99
N LEU A 176 -10.30 -1.67 9.09
CA LEU A 176 -9.32 -2.31 8.23
C LEU A 176 -9.47 -3.84 8.14
N PRO A 177 -9.61 -4.61 9.24
CA PRO A 177 -9.86 -6.04 9.15
C PRO A 177 -11.10 -6.42 8.32
N ASP A 178 -12.20 -5.69 8.49
CA ASP A 178 -13.44 -5.93 7.73
C ASP A 178 -13.28 -5.54 6.25
N VAL A 179 -12.59 -4.44 5.97
CA VAL A 179 -12.24 -4.00 4.60
C VAL A 179 -11.44 -5.10 3.88
N ILE A 180 -10.35 -5.58 4.50
CA ILE A 180 -9.48 -6.61 3.95
C ILE A 180 -10.26 -7.91 3.72
N LYS A 181 -11.05 -8.35 4.71
CA LYS A 181 -11.91 -9.52 4.60
C LYS A 181 -12.93 -9.40 3.45
N ARG A 182 -13.53 -8.22 3.30
CA ARG A 182 -14.55 -7.98 2.26
C ARG A 182 -13.97 -7.98 0.86
N LEU A 183 -12.75 -7.47 0.70
CA LEU A 183 -12.05 -7.46 -0.58
C LEU A 183 -11.50 -8.85 -0.95
N GLY A 184 -10.98 -9.60 0.03
CA GLY A 184 -10.40 -10.92 -0.21
C GLY A 184 -9.35 -10.88 -1.32
N ASP A 185 -9.44 -11.79 -2.28
CA ASP A 185 -8.50 -11.90 -3.41
C ASP A 185 -8.47 -10.65 -4.32
N ARG A 186 -9.45 -9.76 -4.19
CA ARG A 186 -9.46 -8.51 -4.92
C ARG A 186 -8.49 -7.48 -4.37
N LEU A 187 -8.07 -7.63 -3.12
CA LEU A 187 -6.99 -6.83 -2.52
C LEU A 187 -5.65 -7.31 -3.08
N VAL A 188 -5.14 -6.63 -4.09
CA VAL A 188 -3.89 -6.98 -4.77
C VAL A 188 -2.67 -6.42 -4.05
N ALA A 189 -2.82 -5.22 -3.46
CA ALA A 189 -1.76 -4.60 -2.67
C ALA A 189 -2.32 -3.75 -1.51
N SER A 190 -1.46 -3.45 -0.55
CA SER A 190 -1.73 -2.49 0.53
C SER A 190 -0.54 -1.56 0.68
N HIS A 191 -0.79 -0.25 0.78
CA HIS A 191 0.17 0.71 1.31
C HIS A 191 0.12 0.65 2.83
N LEU A 192 1.24 0.35 3.44
CA LEU A 192 1.36 0.18 4.88
C LEU A 192 2.14 1.36 5.47
N HIS A 193 1.43 2.20 6.16
CA HIS A 193 1.99 3.25 7.01
C HIS A 193 1.02 3.55 8.15
N ASP A 194 1.52 4.16 9.19
CA ASP A 194 0.77 4.49 10.39
C ASP A 194 0.51 6.00 10.47
N ASN A 195 -0.41 6.39 11.32
CA ASN A 195 -0.69 7.79 11.67
C ASN A 195 -1.47 7.88 12.99
N GLN A 196 -1.72 9.11 13.47
CA GLN A 196 -2.47 9.38 14.68
C GLN A 196 -3.99 9.54 14.44
N GLY A 197 -4.51 9.13 13.28
CA GLY A 197 -5.94 9.21 12.93
C GLY A 197 -6.44 10.60 12.52
N VAL A 198 -5.57 11.56 12.33
CA VAL A 198 -5.93 12.96 12.02
C VAL A 198 -5.33 13.45 10.71
N SER A 199 -4.04 13.23 10.52
CA SER A 199 -3.26 13.64 9.35
C SER A 199 -2.55 12.44 8.73
N ASP A 200 -2.28 12.57 7.45
CA ASP A 200 -1.58 11.59 6.66
C ASP A 200 -0.07 11.74 6.88
N GLU A 201 0.43 11.05 7.92
CA GLU A 201 1.77 11.23 8.44
C GLU A 201 2.79 10.27 7.85
N HIS A 202 2.34 9.19 7.22
CA HIS A 202 3.17 8.13 6.67
C HIS A 202 4.24 7.62 7.66
N LEU A 203 3.84 7.42 8.93
CA LEU A 203 4.74 6.92 9.97
C LEU A 203 5.08 5.44 9.72
N PRO A 204 6.24 4.95 10.20
CA PRO A 204 6.52 3.53 10.23
C PRO A 204 5.43 2.73 10.98
N VAL A 205 5.23 1.50 10.56
CA VAL A 205 4.29 0.56 11.19
C VAL A 205 4.57 0.46 12.70
N GLY A 206 3.56 0.78 13.52
CA GLY A 206 3.62 0.73 14.98
C GLY A 206 3.97 2.05 15.65
N ASP A 207 4.23 3.13 14.90
CA ASP A 207 4.52 4.46 15.45
C ASP A 207 3.25 5.34 15.58
N GLY A 208 2.09 4.84 15.13
CA GLY A 208 0.78 5.48 15.23
C GLY A 208 -0.20 4.69 16.08
N ILE A 209 -1.48 4.68 15.67
CA ILE A 209 -2.58 4.09 16.44
C ILE A 209 -3.26 2.90 15.75
N ILE A 210 -2.82 2.47 14.57
CA ILE A 210 -3.43 1.35 13.85
C ILE A 210 -3.19 0.04 14.59
N ASP A 211 -4.24 -0.79 14.76
CA ASP A 211 -4.12 -2.15 15.30
C ASP A 211 -3.50 -3.10 14.26
N TRP A 212 -2.19 -3.08 14.17
CA TRP A 212 -1.43 -3.89 13.23
C TRP A 212 -1.57 -5.39 13.46
N THR A 213 -1.83 -5.84 14.68
CA THR A 213 -2.08 -7.25 14.96
C THR A 213 -3.31 -7.74 14.20
N SER A 214 -4.40 -6.99 14.28
CA SER A 214 -5.64 -7.31 13.56
C SER A 214 -5.51 -7.15 12.05
N VAL A 215 -4.77 -6.11 11.58
CA VAL A 215 -4.53 -5.86 10.15
C VAL A 215 -3.74 -7.01 9.52
N PHE A 216 -2.59 -7.38 10.09
CA PHE A 216 -1.78 -8.47 9.53
C PHE A 216 -2.47 -9.84 9.63
N ALA A 217 -3.23 -10.08 10.70
CA ALA A 217 -4.06 -11.29 10.80
C ALA A 217 -5.10 -11.36 9.68
N ALA A 218 -5.74 -10.22 9.36
CA ALA A 218 -6.70 -10.15 8.26
C ALA A 218 -6.04 -10.35 6.90
N ILE A 219 -4.92 -9.68 6.61
CA ILE A 219 -4.17 -9.86 5.35
C ILE A 219 -3.77 -11.34 5.18
N THR A 220 -3.18 -11.94 6.21
CA THR A 220 -2.74 -13.34 6.16
C THR A 220 -3.90 -14.30 5.91
N SER A 221 -5.08 -14.01 6.48
CA SER A 221 -6.24 -14.90 6.40
C SER A 221 -7.06 -14.74 5.12
N PHE A 222 -7.17 -13.53 4.59
CA PHE A 222 -8.13 -13.20 3.55
C PHE A 222 -7.50 -12.70 2.25
N ALA A 223 -6.26 -12.21 2.28
CA ALA A 223 -5.54 -11.71 1.11
C ALA A 223 -4.05 -12.11 1.13
N PRO A 224 -3.71 -13.42 1.32
CA PRO A 224 -2.33 -13.87 1.54
C PRO A 224 -1.40 -13.62 0.34
N GLU A 225 -1.95 -13.44 -0.84
CA GLU A 225 -1.17 -13.18 -2.07
C GLU A 225 -0.97 -11.69 -2.35
N SER A 226 -1.59 -10.81 -1.55
CA SER A 226 -1.43 -9.36 -1.73
C SER A 226 0.02 -8.92 -1.47
N THR A 227 0.41 -7.86 -2.16
CA THR A 227 1.71 -7.21 -1.95
C THR A 227 1.59 -6.15 -0.85
N MET A 228 2.44 -6.23 0.15
CA MET A 228 2.54 -5.24 1.22
C MET A 228 3.64 -4.24 0.87
N VAL A 229 3.27 -3.02 0.54
CA VAL A 229 4.17 -1.92 0.19
C VAL A 229 4.30 -1.00 1.40
N PHE A 230 5.48 -0.93 1.99
CA PHE A 230 5.76 0.01 3.07
C PHE A 230 5.96 1.41 2.48
N GLU A 231 5.06 2.31 2.81
CA GLU A 231 5.01 3.66 2.24
C GLU A 231 5.21 4.72 3.32
N TYR A 232 6.45 4.83 3.78
CA TYR A 232 6.83 5.79 4.81
C TYR A 232 7.21 7.15 4.21
N ALA A 233 7.20 8.21 5.01
CA ALA A 233 7.71 9.51 4.62
C ALA A 233 8.87 9.92 5.52
N ASN A 234 9.90 10.55 4.93
CA ASN A 234 11.01 11.16 5.64
C ASN A 234 11.79 10.21 6.56
N VAL A 235 11.96 8.95 6.16
CA VAL A 235 12.77 7.96 6.86
C VAL A 235 14.02 7.61 6.06
N ASP A 236 15.10 7.27 6.74
CA ASP A 236 16.29 6.72 6.07
C ASP A 236 16.13 5.21 5.81
N VAL A 237 17.04 4.68 4.96
CA VAL A 237 17.03 3.26 4.58
C VAL A 237 17.13 2.34 5.80
N GLN A 238 17.96 2.70 6.77
CA GLN A 238 18.19 1.86 7.94
C GLN A 238 16.95 1.78 8.83
N THR A 239 16.28 2.90 9.03
CA THR A 239 15.01 2.98 9.76
C THR A 239 13.93 2.16 9.06
N ALA A 240 13.75 2.33 7.74
CA ALA A 240 12.78 1.57 6.98
C ALA A 240 13.05 0.06 7.05
N LEU A 241 14.29 -0.37 6.82
CA LEU A 241 14.66 -1.80 6.88
C LEU A 241 14.52 -2.40 8.28
N SER A 242 14.84 -1.63 9.32
CA SER A 242 14.66 -2.07 10.71
C SER A 242 13.19 -2.28 11.04
N ASN A 243 12.32 -1.38 10.60
CA ASN A 243 10.88 -1.52 10.80
C ASN A 243 10.31 -2.69 9.99
N ILE A 244 10.69 -2.87 8.72
CA ILE A 244 10.29 -4.03 7.92
C ILE A 244 10.72 -5.34 8.57
N ASN A 245 11.92 -5.41 9.12
CA ASN A 245 12.39 -6.59 9.85
C ASN A 245 11.58 -6.84 11.12
N MET A 246 11.22 -5.80 11.85
CA MET A 246 10.30 -5.91 13.00
C MET A 246 8.96 -6.51 12.56
N VAL A 247 8.36 -6.00 11.48
CA VAL A 247 7.10 -6.52 10.93
C VAL A 247 7.23 -7.99 10.52
N LYS A 248 8.30 -8.37 9.81
CA LYS A 248 8.58 -9.76 9.43
C LYS A 248 8.61 -10.69 10.65
N ASN A 249 9.25 -10.27 11.72
CA ASN A 249 9.45 -11.07 12.91
C ASN A 249 8.19 -11.14 13.79
N GLN A 250 7.52 -10.00 13.98
CA GLN A 250 6.45 -9.88 14.95
C GLN A 250 5.10 -10.35 14.40
N TYR A 251 4.81 -10.05 13.14
CA TYR A 251 3.47 -10.27 12.58
C TYR A 251 3.41 -11.36 11.51
N LEU A 252 4.50 -11.58 10.76
CA LEU A 252 4.46 -12.47 9.60
C LEU A 252 5.14 -13.82 9.83
N ASN A 253 5.84 -14.01 10.95
CA ASN A 253 6.59 -15.24 11.29
C ASN A 253 7.50 -15.75 10.16
N LEU A 254 8.07 -14.83 9.36
CA LEU A 254 8.90 -15.16 8.18
C LEU A 254 10.33 -15.55 8.54
N THR A 255 10.71 -15.49 9.83
CA THR A 255 11.99 -15.98 10.33
C THR A 255 11.72 -17.29 11.08
N GLY A 256 11.96 -18.44 10.47
CA GLY A 256 11.69 -19.79 10.97
C GLY A 256 12.21 -20.16 12.36
N ASN A 257 11.85 -19.41 13.38
CA ASN A 257 11.98 -19.81 14.78
C ASN A 257 10.58 -19.86 15.41
N PRO A 258 10.03 -21.02 15.75
CA PRO A 258 8.82 -21.07 16.53
C PRO A 258 9.13 -20.48 17.91
N THR A 259 8.49 -19.39 18.28
CA THR A 259 8.50 -18.93 19.68
C THR A 259 7.80 -19.95 20.54
N SER A 260 8.58 -20.88 21.11
CA SER A 260 8.20 -21.64 22.28
C SER A 260 8.25 -20.66 23.46
N ASP A 261 7.11 -20.08 23.83
CA ASP A 261 6.83 -19.69 25.21
C ASP A 261 5.42 -19.09 25.34
N ALA A 262 4.45 -19.99 25.27
CA ALA A 262 3.11 -19.69 25.76
C ALA A 262 2.50 -20.91 26.49
N THR A 263 3.30 -21.58 27.31
CA THR A 263 2.78 -22.56 28.27
C THR A 263 3.78 -22.77 29.40
N LYS A 264 3.75 -21.90 30.41
CA LYS A 264 4.20 -22.17 31.77
C LYS A 264 3.86 -21.01 32.69
N LYS A 265 2.59 -20.89 33.04
CA LYS A 265 2.13 -20.19 34.24
C LYS A 265 0.76 -20.71 34.63
N GLU A 266 0.73 -21.91 35.14
CA GLU A 266 -0.27 -22.42 36.06
C GLU A 266 0.26 -23.78 36.57
N ASP A 267 0.78 -23.75 37.79
CA ASP A 267 0.82 -24.83 38.73
C ASP A 267 1.87 -24.52 39.81
N HIS A 268 1.45 -23.78 40.81
CA HIS A 268 2.01 -23.82 42.14
C HIS A 268 1.18 -22.98 43.13
N ILE A 269 -0.01 -23.45 43.44
CA ILE A 269 -0.69 -23.17 44.72
C ILE A 269 -1.51 -24.41 45.03
N HIS A 270 -0.99 -25.31 45.86
CA HIS A 270 -1.68 -26.06 46.87
C HIS A 270 -0.78 -27.19 47.42
N SER A 271 -0.19 -26.96 48.58
CA SER A 271 -0.16 -27.99 49.64
C SER A 271 0.60 -27.45 50.84
N GLY A 272 0.00 -27.56 51.99
CA GLY A 272 0.76 -27.57 53.22
C GLY A 272 0.24 -26.74 54.38
N TYR A 273 -1.02 -26.90 54.79
CA TYR A 273 -1.40 -26.69 56.17
C TYR A 273 -1.54 -28.04 56.84
N GLN A 274 -0.55 -28.44 57.65
CA GLN A 274 -0.75 -29.41 58.73
C GLN A 274 -0.37 -28.78 60.05
N ARG A 275 -1.36 -28.78 60.94
CA ARG A 275 -1.23 -28.41 62.36
C ARG A 275 -0.52 -29.57 63.08
N HIS A 276 0.36 -29.24 64.03
CA HIS A 276 0.55 -30.07 65.23
C HIS A 276 0.53 -29.16 66.44
N SER A 277 -0.45 -29.47 67.24
CA SER A 277 -0.58 -29.13 68.66
C SER A 277 0.38 -29.96 69.51
N SER A 278 1.11 -29.32 70.39
CA SER A 278 1.38 -29.72 71.79
C SER A 278 2.02 -28.51 72.47
#